data_5254db2a3f8c36cdd7a3ae9a025a46ec
#
_entry.id   5254db2a3f8c36cdd7a3ae9a025a46ec
#
_cell.length_a   1.000
_cell.length_b   1.000
_cell.length_c   1.000
_cell.angle_alpha   90.00
_cell.angle_beta   90.00
_cell.angle_gamma   90.00
#
_symmetry.space_group_name_H-M   'P 1'
#
loop_
_entity.id
_entity.type
_entity.pdbx_description
1 polymer ?
#
loop_
_entity_poly.entity_id
_entity_poly.type
_entity_poly.pdbx_seq_one_letter_code
_entity_poly.pdbx_strand_id
1 'polypeptide(L)'
;MRIRFWGTRGSIPVSLTWRDVRDRMVRALVLAAPHNLDNAEKAQAFVAKHFEFSLGHTFGGHSSCVELETAGSGDGGLYFVCDMGSGARAFGEHVLARQARRPATVNVFMSHMHWDHIMGFPFFRPAYRPEYRLRIHGCHEQLEHAFRLQQAPPCFPVPFEALSASIEIVRLTPGETYQIDGLSVTPMLQLHSGDSYGYRFEADDRSVVYTTDSEHKLEEAGESEKYAFFFRDADLVIFDAMYSLADAISVKADWGHSSNVIGVELCQLAGAKRLALYHHEPANDDQAVARILEETRRLEELTREGDALEIFAAYDGLEVEL
;
A
#
# COMPACT_ATOMS: atom_id res chain seq x y z
N MET A 1 -3.47 -5.75 -15.61
CA MET A 1 -3.77 -5.03 -14.35
C MET A 1 -2.53 -4.25 -13.93
N ARG A 2 -2.68 -3.00 -13.45
CA ARG A 2 -1.58 -2.16 -12.93
C ARG A 2 -1.87 -1.78 -11.49
N ILE A 3 -0.84 -1.80 -10.64
CA ILE A 3 -0.90 -1.36 -9.25
C ILE A 3 -0.06 -0.10 -9.10
N ARG A 4 -0.61 0.92 -8.42
CA ARG A 4 0.12 2.15 -8.11
C ARG A 4 0.05 2.44 -6.62
N PHE A 5 1.22 2.66 -6.02
CA PHE A 5 1.36 2.97 -4.60
C PHE A 5 1.36 4.49 -4.41
N TRP A 6 0.36 5.03 -3.71
CA TRP A 6 0.25 6.43 -3.35
C TRP A 6 0.74 6.74 -1.95
N GLY A 7 0.81 5.70 -1.11
CA GLY A 7 1.32 5.75 0.24
C GLY A 7 1.67 4.37 0.74
N THR A 8 2.83 4.22 1.39
CA THR A 8 3.44 2.94 1.74
C THR A 8 3.93 2.85 3.19
N ARG A 9 3.81 3.94 3.96
CA ARG A 9 4.18 3.97 5.38
C ARG A 9 3.06 3.46 6.28
N GLY A 10 3.45 2.81 7.38
CA GLY A 10 2.55 2.43 8.45
C GLY A 10 2.39 3.50 9.50
N SER A 11 1.38 3.38 10.32
CA SER A 11 1.06 4.15 11.53
C SER A 11 0.98 5.66 11.37
N ILE A 12 1.93 6.31 10.72
CA ILE A 12 1.97 7.78 10.58
C ILE A 12 2.79 8.19 9.33
N PRO A 13 2.39 9.25 8.62
CA PRO A 13 3.20 9.81 7.55
C PRO A 13 4.58 10.30 8.06
N VAL A 14 5.61 10.05 7.24
CA VAL A 14 7.00 10.43 7.55
C VAL A 14 7.53 11.34 6.45
N SER A 15 8.21 12.41 6.80
CA SER A 15 8.88 13.30 5.85
C SER A 15 10.39 13.26 6.00
N LEU A 16 11.12 13.38 4.89
CA LEU A 16 12.55 13.63 4.95
C LEU A 16 12.83 14.94 5.68
N THR A 17 13.79 14.92 6.59
CA THR A 17 14.25 16.12 7.27
C THR A 17 15.24 16.89 6.40
N TRP A 18 15.50 18.16 6.73
CA TRP A 18 16.54 18.94 6.04
C TRP A 18 17.94 18.31 6.19
N ARG A 19 18.18 17.55 7.26
CA ARG A 19 19.44 16.82 7.47
C ARG A 19 19.57 15.68 6.49
N ASP A 20 18.52 14.86 6.33
CA ASP A 20 18.50 13.74 5.39
C ASP A 20 18.78 14.23 3.96
N VAL A 21 18.10 15.30 3.54
CA VAL A 21 18.33 15.90 2.23
C VAL A 21 19.76 16.40 2.07
N ARG A 22 20.29 17.12 3.08
CA ARG A 22 21.66 17.62 3.06
C ARG A 22 22.68 16.49 2.99
N ASP A 23 22.53 15.46 3.80
CA ASP A 23 23.47 14.36 3.86
C ASP A 23 23.48 13.56 2.54
N ARG A 24 22.33 13.37 1.91
CA ARG A 24 22.22 12.81 0.56
C ARG A 24 22.93 13.69 -0.47
N MET A 25 22.73 14.98 -0.44
CA MET A 25 23.41 15.91 -1.34
C MET A 25 24.94 15.84 -1.20
N VAL A 26 25.46 15.80 0.05
CA VAL A 26 26.90 15.68 0.32
C VAL A 26 27.44 14.35 -0.23
N ARG A 27 26.77 13.22 0.06
CA ARG A 27 27.16 11.90 -0.48
C ARG A 27 27.14 11.88 -2.00
N ALA A 28 26.09 12.44 -2.61
CA ALA A 28 25.96 12.54 -4.06
C ALA A 28 27.11 13.33 -4.68
N LEU A 29 27.49 14.49 -4.11
CA LEU A 29 28.60 15.32 -4.57
C LEU A 29 29.95 14.60 -4.45
N VAL A 30 30.18 13.88 -3.35
CA VAL A 30 31.41 13.10 -3.16
C VAL A 30 31.54 11.99 -4.21
N LEU A 31 30.44 11.26 -4.48
CA LEU A 31 30.42 10.23 -5.53
C LEU A 31 30.60 10.82 -6.93
N ALA A 32 30.05 12.00 -7.18
CA ALA A 32 30.14 12.69 -8.47
C ALA A 32 31.50 13.35 -8.74
N ALA A 33 32.27 13.68 -7.70
CA ALA A 33 33.52 14.47 -7.81
C ALA A 33 34.55 13.94 -8.83
N PRO A 34 34.76 12.61 -8.99
CA PRO A 34 35.71 12.11 -10.01
C PRO A 34 35.15 12.12 -11.43
N HIS A 35 33.90 12.50 -11.67
CA HIS A 35 33.21 12.38 -12.94
C HIS A 35 32.95 13.74 -13.59
N ASN A 36 33.07 13.80 -14.93
CA ASN A 36 32.71 15.00 -15.69
C ASN A 36 31.20 15.03 -15.98
N LEU A 37 30.44 15.74 -15.14
CA LEU A 37 28.99 15.89 -15.23
C LEU A 37 28.63 17.32 -15.68
N ASP A 38 29.03 17.69 -16.88
CA ASP A 38 28.89 19.05 -17.43
C ASP A 38 27.50 19.39 -17.97
N ASN A 39 26.57 18.43 -17.98
CA ASN A 39 25.18 18.65 -18.38
C ASN A 39 24.20 17.70 -17.65
N ALA A 40 22.90 18.02 -17.76
CA ALA A 40 21.84 17.29 -17.07
C ALA A 40 21.73 15.82 -17.53
N GLU A 41 21.95 15.52 -18.79
CA GLU A 41 21.85 14.16 -19.34
C GLU A 41 22.92 13.25 -18.72
N LYS A 42 24.18 13.70 -18.66
CA LYS A 42 25.27 12.97 -18.00
C LYS A 42 25.02 12.81 -16.50
N ALA A 43 24.49 13.85 -15.86
CA ALA A 43 24.13 13.77 -14.43
C ALA A 43 23.01 12.76 -14.18
N GLN A 44 21.96 12.74 -14.99
CA GLN A 44 20.87 11.76 -14.89
C GLN A 44 21.37 10.32 -15.10
N ALA A 45 22.19 10.10 -16.14
CA ALA A 45 22.78 8.79 -16.41
C ALA A 45 23.69 8.33 -15.26
N PHE A 46 24.44 9.25 -14.66
CA PHE A 46 25.29 8.97 -13.52
C PHE A 46 24.47 8.56 -12.29
N VAL A 47 23.41 9.32 -11.95
CA VAL A 47 22.49 8.99 -10.85
C VAL A 47 21.87 7.62 -11.07
N ALA A 48 21.33 7.35 -12.26
CA ALA A 48 20.70 6.09 -12.58
C ALA A 48 21.64 4.88 -12.46
N LYS A 49 22.94 5.07 -12.72
CA LYS A 49 23.95 4.00 -12.74
C LYS A 49 24.62 3.76 -11.39
N HIS A 50 24.84 4.84 -10.61
CA HIS A 50 25.76 4.80 -9.47
C HIS A 50 25.09 5.07 -8.12
N PHE A 51 23.84 5.55 -8.11
CA PHE A 51 23.16 5.79 -6.85
C PHE A 51 22.35 4.56 -6.44
N GLU A 52 22.56 4.16 -5.21
CA GLU A 52 21.62 3.25 -4.53
C GLU A 52 20.26 3.94 -4.40
N PHE A 53 19.17 3.15 -4.31
CA PHE A 53 17.82 3.68 -4.21
C PHE A 53 17.69 4.68 -3.05
N SER A 54 18.21 4.33 -1.87
CA SER A 54 18.17 5.18 -0.67
C SER A 54 18.92 6.52 -0.78
N LEU A 55 19.80 6.67 -1.77
CA LEU A 55 20.51 7.93 -2.03
C LEU A 55 19.75 8.78 -3.06
N GLY A 56 19.33 8.18 -4.17
CA GLY A 56 18.72 8.87 -5.29
C GLY A 56 17.19 9.02 -5.21
N HIS A 57 16.54 8.22 -4.34
CA HIS A 57 15.09 8.14 -4.19
C HIS A 57 14.68 8.08 -2.71
N THR A 58 13.41 7.89 -2.47
CA THR A 58 12.87 7.61 -1.13
C THR A 58 11.78 6.54 -1.23
N PHE A 59 11.64 5.70 -0.20
CA PHE A 59 10.51 4.78 -0.10
C PHE A 59 9.19 5.48 0.22
N GLY A 60 9.21 6.81 0.28
CA GLY A 60 8.03 7.61 0.47
C GLY A 60 7.74 7.94 1.92
N GLY A 61 6.72 8.76 2.11
CA GLY A 61 6.32 9.26 3.41
C GLY A 61 4.83 9.29 3.65
N HIS A 62 4.00 8.91 2.67
CA HIS A 62 2.56 8.85 2.83
C HIS A 62 2.10 7.51 3.41
N SER A 63 1.06 7.55 4.24
CA SER A 63 0.42 6.34 4.78
C SER A 63 -0.53 5.71 3.76
N SER A 64 -0.98 4.51 4.06
CA SER A 64 -1.61 3.50 3.21
C SER A 64 -2.62 4.01 2.18
N CYS A 65 -2.28 3.88 0.90
CA CYS A 65 -3.18 4.12 -0.23
C CYS A 65 -2.64 3.44 -1.49
N VAL A 66 -3.37 2.47 -2.05
CA VAL A 66 -2.95 1.68 -3.19
C VAL A 66 -4.05 1.63 -4.25
N GLU A 67 -3.76 2.10 -5.46
CA GLU A 67 -4.68 2.06 -6.60
C GLU A 67 -4.49 0.76 -7.39
N LEU A 68 -5.62 0.15 -7.80
CA LEU A 68 -5.67 -0.94 -8.76
C LEU A 68 -6.29 -0.43 -10.05
N GLU A 69 -5.59 -0.54 -11.16
CA GLU A 69 -6.08 -0.17 -12.50
C GLU A 69 -6.26 -1.45 -13.33
N THR A 70 -7.49 -1.68 -13.80
CA THR A 70 -7.88 -2.79 -14.69
C THR A 70 -8.08 -2.28 -16.11
N ALA A 71 -8.23 -3.17 -17.09
CA ALA A 71 -8.49 -2.79 -18.48
C ALA A 71 -9.74 -1.91 -18.65
N GLY A 72 -10.71 -2.01 -17.72
CA GLY A 72 -11.96 -1.22 -17.74
C GLY A 72 -11.93 0.06 -16.90
N SER A 73 -10.81 0.34 -16.19
CA SER A 73 -10.70 1.47 -15.25
C SER A 73 -9.88 2.65 -15.81
N GLY A 74 -9.70 3.69 -15.02
CA GLY A 74 -8.89 4.85 -15.38
C GLY A 74 -9.59 5.82 -16.33
N ASP A 75 -9.25 5.81 -17.60
CA ASP A 75 -9.79 6.74 -18.62
C ASP A 75 -11.32 6.64 -18.78
N GLY A 76 -11.93 5.52 -18.37
CA GLY A 76 -13.37 5.32 -18.29
C GLY A 76 -14.07 6.04 -17.14
N GLY A 77 -13.33 6.66 -16.21
CA GLY A 77 -13.88 7.31 -15.03
C GLY A 77 -14.25 6.33 -13.92
N LEU A 78 -13.63 5.15 -13.91
CA LEU A 78 -13.76 4.13 -12.87
C LEU A 78 -12.41 3.91 -12.19
N TYR A 79 -12.39 3.98 -10.87
CA TYR A 79 -11.18 3.85 -10.05
C TYR A 79 -11.41 2.85 -8.91
N PHE A 80 -10.37 2.10 -8.56
CA PHE A 80 -10.34 1.20 -7.42
C PHE A 80 -9.13 1.55 -6.54
N VAL A 81 -9.34 1.69 -5.26
CA VAL A 81 -8.28 2.06 -4.30
C VAL A 81 -8.47 1.32 -2.98
N CYS A 82 -7.37 0.82 -2.42
CA CYS A 82 -7.32 0.29 -1.06
C CYS A 82 -6.83 1.38 -0.13
N ASP A 83 -7.58 1.62 0.91
CA ASP A 83 -7.36 2.59 1.98
C ASP A 83 -7.24 4.06 1.55
N MET A 84 -7.51 4.93 2.51
CA MET A 84 -7.57 6.37 2.35
C MET A 84 -6.62 7.09 3.33
N GLY A 85 -5.42 6.51 3.52
CA GLY A 85 -4.35 7.15 4.26
C GLY A 85 -3.87 8.44 3.61
N SER A 86 -2.80 9.04 4.08
CA SER A 86 -2.37 10.36 3.59
C SER A 86 -2.02 10.40 2.10
N GLY A 87 -1.72 9.23 1.48
CA GLY A 87 -1.54 9.07 0.05
C GLY A 87 -2.78 9.39 -0.79
N ALA A 88 -3.99 9.30 -0.19
CA ALA A 88 -5.25 9.59 -0.85
C ALA A 88 -5.34 11.03 -1.40
N ARG A 89 -4.60 11.98 -0.82
CA ARG A 89 -4.52 13.34 -1.35
C ARG A 89 -3.91 13.35 -2.75
N ALA A 90 -2.76 12.68 -2.95
CA ALA A 90 -2.09 12.61 -4.25
C ALA A 90 -2.91 11.80 -5.26
N PHE A 91 -3.51 10.68 -4.82
CA PHE A 91 -4.46 9.92 -5.61
C PHE A 91 -5.64 10.78 -6.08
N GLY A 92 -6.21 11.62 -5.22
CA GLY A 92 -7.29 12.54 -5.58
C GLY A 92 -6.90 13.55 -6.67
N GLU A 93 -5.68 14.10 -6.63
CA GLU A 93 -5.17 14.97 -7.69
C GLU A 93 -5.01 14.20 -9.02
N HIS A 94 -4.54 12.95 -8.96
CA HIS A 94 -4.44 12.08 -10.12
C HIS A 94 -5.83 11.81 -10.75
N VAL A 95 -6.82 11.46 -9.94
CA VAL A 95 -8.22 11.27 -10.40
C VAL A 95 -8.77 12.53 -11.07
N LEU A 96 -8.52 13.70 -10.49
CA LEU A 96 -8.96 14.98 -11.05
C LEU A 96 -8.23 15.33 -12.35
N ALA A 97 -6.95 15.03 -12.47
CA ALA A 97 -6.14 15.30 -13.68
C ALA A 97 -6.57 14.45 -14.88
N ARG A 98 -7.01 13.22 -14.65
CA ARG A 98 -7.52 12.31 -15.68
C ARG A 98 -8.97 12.60 -16.10
N GLN A 99 -9.53 13.76 -15.76
CA GLN A 99 -10.93 14.11 -15.92
C GLN A 99 -11.60 13.46 -17.13
N ALA A 100 -12.31 12.37 -16.87
CA ALA A 100 -13.29 11.86 -17.80
C ALA A 100 -14.41 12.91 -17.97
N ARG A 101 -14.90 13.11 -19.19
CA ARG A 101 -16.07 13.97 -19.48
C ARG A 101 -17.38 13.44 -18.87
N ARG A 102 -17.32 12.41 -17.99
CA ARG A 102 -18.45 11.70 -17.38
C ARG A 102 -18.28 11.67 -15.87
N PRO A 103 -19.38 11.53 -15.11
CA PRO A 103 -19.28 11.27 -13.68
C PRO A 103 -18.35 10.08 -13.42
N ALA A 104 -17.37 10.25 -12.53
CA ALA A 104 -16.45 9.19 -12.19
C ALA A 104 -16.90 8.47 -10.92
N THR A 105 -16.67 7.15 -10.88
CA THR A 105 -16.92 6.31 -9.72
C THR A 105 -15.58 5.90 -9.10
N VAL A 106 -15.44 6.11 -7.81
CA VAL A 106 -14.28 5.64 -7.03
C VAL A 106 -14.76 4.58 -6.05
N ASN A 107 -14.30 3.36 -6.23
CA ASN A 107 -14.51 2.25 -5.30
C ASN A 107 -13.33 2.23 -4.32
N VAL A 108 -13.61 2.46 -3.06
CA VAL A 108 -12.64 2.45 -1.96
C VAL A 108 -12.84 1.17 -1.17
N PHE A 109 -11.80 0.37 -0.99
CA PHE A 109 -11.80 -0.85 -0.18
C PHE A 109 -11.02 -0.59 1.11
N MET A 110 -11.73 -0.58 2.24
CA MET A 110 -11.14 -0.27 3.53
C MET A 110 -10.68 -1.53 4.23
N SER A 111 -9.39 -1.61 4.53
CA SER A 111 -8.83 -2.69 5.35
C SER A 111 -9.34 -2.57 6.79
N HIS A 112 -9.18 -1.39 7.38
CA HIS A 112 -9.67 -1.06 8.72
C HIS A 112 -9.71 0.46 8.95
N MET A 113 -10.02 0.89 10.20
CA MET A 113 -10.34 2.30 10.48
C MET A 113 -9.27 3.02 11.32
N HIS A 114 -8.02 2.50 11.42
CA HIS A 114 -6.96 3.27 12.06
C HIS A 114 -6.67 4.56 11.27
N TRP A 115 -6.11 5.54 11.94
CA TRP A 115 -5.96 6.89 11.37
C TRP A 115 -5.14 6.91 10.10
N ASP A 116 -4.06 6.17 10.05
CA ASP A 116 -3.18 6.09 8.88
C ASP A 116 -3.84 5.47 7.65
N HIS A 117 -5.00 4.82 7.81
CA HIS A 117 -5.82 4.29 6.72
C HIS A 117 -7.00 5.18 6.33
N ILE A 118 -7.37 6.17 7.15
CA ILE A 118 -8.50 7.07 6.86
C ILE A 118 -8.12 8.55 6.80
N MET A 119 -6.96 8.97 7.35
CA MET A 119 -6.60 10.38 7.56
C MET A 119 -6.52 11.22 6.29
N GLY A 120 -6.33 10.61 5.13
CA GLY A 120 -6.26 11.32 3.86
C GLY A 120 -7.62 11.61 3.24
N PHE A 121 -8.68 10.90 3.66
CA PHE A 121 -10.02 11.08 3.11
C PHE A 121 -10.55 12.52 3.19
N PRO A 122 -10.39 13.27 4.31
CA PRO A 122 -10.79 14.66 4.38
C PRO A 122 -10.09 15.58 3.36
N PHE A 123 -8.97 15.13 2.77
CA PHE A 123 -8.19 15.85 1.76
C PHE A 123 -8.35 15.25 0.36
N PHE A 124 -9.22 14.25 0.19
CA PHE A 124 -9.54 13.63 -1.08
C PHE A 124 -10.50 14.52 -1.87
N ARG A 125 -9.95 15.39 -2.71
CA ARG A 125 -10.70 16.43 -3.43
C ARG A 125 -11.91 15.94 -4.25
N PRO A 126 -11.91 14.73 -4.87
CA PRO A 126 -13.11 14.21 -5.52
C PRO A 126 -14.34 14.13 -4.60
N ALA A 127 -14.17 13.92 -3.28
CA ALA A 127 -15.30 13.89 -2.33
C ALA A 127 -16.07 15.21 -2.24
N TYR A 128 -15.46 16.33 -2.65
CA TYR A 128 -16.05 17.67 -2.66
C TYR A 128 -16.68 18.07 -3.99
N ARG A 129 -16.80 17.11 -4.92
CA ARG A 129 -17.27 17.35 -6.28
C ARG A 129 -18.55 16.57 -6.56
N PRO A 130 -19.67 17.21 -6.94
CA PRO A 130 -20.95 16.54 -7.15
C PRO A 130 -20.96 15.59 -8.36
N GLU A 131 -19.99 15.71 -9.27
CA GLU A 131 -19.83 14.82 -10.42
C GLU A 131 -19.16 13.49 -10.09
N TYR A 132 -18.76 13.26 -8.83
CA TYR A 132 -18.15 12.00 -8.39
C TYR A 132 -19.11 11.16 -7.56
N ARG A 133 -18.99 9.85 -7.71
CA ARG A 133 -19.62 8.84 -6.85
C ARG A 133 -18.52 8.08 -6.12
N LEU A 134 -18.61 8.05 -4.80
CA LEU A 134 -17.71 7.26 -3.94
C LEU A 134 -18.49 6.08 -3.38
N ARG A 135 -17.97 4.87 -3.59
CA ARG A 135 -18.47 3.66 -2.93
C ARG A 135 -17.41 3.18 -1.98
N ILE A 136 -17.68 3.25 -0.69
CA ILE A 136 -16.76 2.85 0.36
C ILE A 136 -17.16 1.46 0.82
N HIS A 137 -16.39 0.46 0.41
CA HIS A 137 -16.57 -0.94 0.73
C HIS A 137 -15.74 -1.31 1.97
N GLY A 138 -16.31 -2.13 2.85
CA GLY A 138 -15.59 -2.65 4.03
C GLY A 138 -16.43 -3.60 4.84
N CYS A 139 -15.80 -4.32 5.77
CA CYS A 139 -16.47 -5.34 6.58
C CYS A 139 -16.86 -4.85 7.98
N HIS A 140 -16.31 -3.73 8.44
CA HIS A 140 -16.55 -3.21 9.80
C HIS A 140 -17.94 -2.62 9.98
N GLU A 141 -18.57 -2.92 11.12
CA GLU A 141 -19.84 -2.31 11.50
C GLU A 141 -19.77 -0.80 11.67
N GLN A 142 -18.62 -0.31 12.11
CA GLN A 142 -18.37 1.10 12.38
C GLN A 142 -17.81 1.88 11.17
N LEU A 143 -17.82 1.29 9.97
CA LEU A 143 -17.22 1.90 8.77
C LEU A 143 -17.70 3.34 8.54
N GLU A 144 -19.00 3.57 8.44
CA GLU A 144 -19.57 4.91 8.25
C GLU A 144 -19.28 5.83 9.44
N HIS A 145 -19.41 5.30 10.66
CA HIS A 145 -19.19 6.05 11.88
C HIS A 145 -17.75 6.61 11.94
N ALA A 146 -16.73 5.82 11.58
CA ALA A 146 -15.34 6.25 11.60
C ALA A 146 -15.08 7.43 10.65
N PHE A 147 -15.62 7.39 9.43
CA PHE A 147 -15.50 8.50 8.48
C PHE A 147 -16.19 9.78 8.98
N ARG A 148 -17.38 9.65 9.59
CA ARG A 148 -18.10 10.77 10.19
C ARG A 148 -17.34 11.34 11.40
N LEU A 149 -16.83 10.48 12.27
CA LEU A 149 -16.12 10.86 13.49
C LEU A 149 -14.86 11.66 13.18
N GLN A 150 -14.02 11.21 12.22
CA GLN A 150 -12.80 11.94 11.89
C GLN A 150 -13.05 13.33 11.32
N GLN A 151 -14.21 13.56 10.66
CA GLN A 151 -14.61 14.86 10.12
C GLN A 151 -15.57 15.64 11.05
N ALA A 152 -15.79 15.15 12.27
CA ALA A 152 -16.62 15.85 13.23
C ALA A 152 -15.86 17.00 13.94
N PRO A 153 -16.56 18.11 14.31
CA PRO A 153 -15.99 19.09 15.23
C PRO A 153 -15.62 18.44 16.59
N PRO A 154 -14.52 18.86 17.23
CA PRO A 154 -13.62 19.95 16.83
C PRO A 154 -12.45 19.51 15.95
N CYS A 155 -12.39 18.23 15.50
CA CYS A 155 -11.22 17.67 14.83
C CYS A 155 -11.06 18.15 13.39
N PHE A 156 -12.18 18.37 12.68
CA PHE A 156 -12.13 18.83 11.28
C PHE A 156 -13.20 19.90 10.99
N PRO A 157 -12.89 20.91 10.15
CA PRO A 157 -13.81 22.03 9.91
C PRO A 157 -14.97 21.73 8.95
N VAL A 158 -14.85 20.68 8.12
CA VAL A 158 -15.86 20.30 7.12
C VAL A 158 -16.46 18.95 7.52
N PRO A 159 -17.71 18.92 8.01
CA PRO A 159 -18.34 17.68 8.39
C PRO A 159 -18.62 16.77 7.17
N PHE A 160 -18.70 15.48 7.39
CA PHE A 160 -18.91 14.47 6.35
C PHE A 160 -20.15 14.77 5.49
N GLU A 161 -21.20 15.28 6.10
CA GLU A 161 -22.48 15.65 5.46
C GLU A 161 -22.36 16.83 4.49
N ALA A 162 -21.29 17.61 4.59
CA ALA A 162 -21.03 18.75 3.68
C ALA A 162 -20.28 18.34 2.41
N LEU A 163 -19.87 17.08 2.28
CA LEU A 163 -19.26 16.56 1.07
C LEU A 163 -20.28 16.55 -0.07
N SER A 164 -19.83 16.95 -1.28
CA SER A 164 -20.74 17.14 -2.42
C SER A 164 -20.88 15.88 -3.31
N ALA A 165 -19.94 14.95 -3.23
CA ALA A 165 -20.01 13.69 -3.96
C ALA A 165 -21.16 12.81 -3.44
N SER A 166 -21.70 11.96 -4.30
CA SER A 166 -22.61 10.89 -3.86
C SER A 166 -21.79 9.80 -3.15
N ILE A 167 -21.97 9.64 -1.84
CA ILE A 167 -21.22 8.67 -1.04
C ILE A 167 -22.14 7.53 -0.63
N GLU A 168 -21.74 6.29 -0.94
CA GLU A 168 -22.41 5.05 -0.61
C GLU A 168 -21.50 4.18 0.25
N ILE A 169 -21.98 3.74 1.40
CA ILE A 169 -21.28 2.77 2.26
C ILE A 169 -21.78 1.38 1.90
N VAL A 170 -20.87 0.50 1.52
CA VAL A 170 -21.18 -0.87 1.06
C VAL A 170 -20.56 -1.88 2.02
N ARG A 171 -21.42 -2.60 2.74
CA ARG A 171 -21.00 -3.64 3.66
C ARG A 171 -20.66 -4.93 2.91
N LEU A 172 -19.47 -5.47 3.16
CA LEU A 172 -19.02 -6.77 2.67
C LEU A 172 -18.98 -7.79 3.82
N THR A 173 -19.12 -9.06 3.49
CA THR A 173 -18.98 -10.19 4.41
C THR A 173 -17.66 -10.91 4.13
N PRO A 174 -16.80 -11.12 5.14
CA PRO A 174 -15.55 -11.85 4.94
C PRO A 174 -15.81 -13.28 4.41
N GLY A 175 -14.99 -13.72 3.45
CA GLY A 175 -15.09 -15.02 2.81
C GLY A 175 -16.07 -15.09 1.63
N GLU A 176 -16.93 -14.08 1.43
CA GLU A 176 -17.80 -13.99 0.25
C GLU A 176 -17.10 -13.27 -0.91
N THR A 177 -17.36 -13.71 -2.14
CA THR A 177 -16.82 -13.08 -3.35
C THR A 177 -17.85 -12.19 -4.01
N TYR A 178 -17.48 -10.95 -4.30
CA TYR A 178 -18.33 -9.93 -4.90
C TYR A 178 -17.83 -9.55 -6.29
N GLN A 179 -18.76 -9.27 -7.22
CA GLN A 179 -18.45 -8.67 -8.52
C GLN A 179 -18.74 -7.18 -8.46
N ILE A 180 -17.69 -6.36 -8.46
CA ILE A 180 -17.79 -4.90 -8.31
C ILE A 180 -17.18 -4.23 -9.54
N ASP A 181 -18.03 -3.73 -10.42
CA ASP A 181 -17.62 -3.01 -11.64
C ASP A 181 -16.57 -3.76 -12.49
N GLY A 182 -16.70 -5.10 -12.58
CA GLY A 182 -15.78 -5.97 -13.35
C GLY A 182 -14.58 -6.49 -12.55
N LEU A 183 -14.45 -6.12 -11.29
CA LEU A 183 -13.44 -6.63 -10.38
C LEU A 183 -14.07 -7.69 -9.45
N SER A 184 -13.49 -8.89 -9.38
CA SER A 184 -13.83 -9.90 -8.38
C SER A 184 -13.11 -9.57 -7.09
N VAL A 185 -13.83 -9.48 -5.97
CA VAL A 185 -13.31 -9.03 -4.68
C VAL A 185 -13.70 -10.00 -3.58
N THR A 186 -12.72 -10.55 -2.88
CA THR A 186 -12.96 -11.46 -1.74
C THR A 186 -12.25 -10.90 -0.50
N PRO A 187 -12.97 -10.39 0.51
CA PRO A 187 -12.40 -9.95 1.77
C PRO A 187 -12.11 -11.15 2.70
N MET A 188 -11.06 -11.05 3.51
CA MET A 188 -10.70 -12.02 4.53
C MET A 188 -10.37 -11.31 5.85
N LEU A 189 -10.90 -11.81 6.97
CA LEU A 189 -10.55 -11.31 8.30
C LEU A 189 -9.11 -11.67 8.65
N GLN A 190 -8.36 -10.68 9.12
CA GLN A 190 -6.98 -10.74 9.57
C GLN A 190 -6.86 -10.40 11.05
N LEU A 191 -5.80 -10.89 11.69
CA LEU A 191 -5.54 -10.61 13.10
C LEU A 191 -4.87 -9.25 13.26
N HIS A 192 -5.63 -8.29 13.79
CA HIS A 192 -5.16 -6.95 14.12
C HIS A 192 -6.05 -6.33 15.19
N SER A 193 -5.54 -5.32 15.91
CA SER A 193 -6.35 -4.64 16.94
C SER A 193 -7.52 -3.89 16.30
N GLY A 194 -8.75 -4.24 16.67
CA GLY A 194 -9.98 -3.68 16.10
C GLY A 194 -10.40 -4.31 14.77
N ASP A 195 -9.87 -5.48 14.44
CA ASP A 195 -10.01 -6.21 13.18
C ASP A 195 -9.41 -5.47 11.98
N SER A 196 -8.82 -6.22 11.07
CA SER A 196 -8.40 -5.76 9.75
C SER A 196 -8.89 -6.76 8.70
N TYR A 197 -9.02 -6.32 7.45
CA TYR A 197 -9.47 -7.19 6.37
C TYR A 197 -8.53 -7.07 5.19
N GLY A 198 -7.94 -8.21 4.79
CA GLY A 198 -7.26 -8.34 3.52
C GLY A 198 -8.25 -8.51 2.39
N TYR A 199 -7.83 -8.18 1.18
CA TYR A 199 -8.64 -8.32 -0.03
C TYR A 199 -7.88 -9.07 -1.10
N ARG A 200 -8.52 -10.08 -1.70
CA ARG A 200 -8.08 -10.68 -2.95
C ARG A 200 -8.89 -10.10 -4.09
N PHE A 201 -8.18 -9.53 -5.07
CA PHE A 201 -8.74 -8.92 -6.27
C PHE A 201 -8.36 -9.74 -7.50
N GLU A 202 -9.33 -9.99 -8.38
CA GLU A 202 -9.12 -10.73 -9.62
C GLU A 202 -9.80 -10.03 -10.79
N ALA A 203 -9.04 -9.71 -11.83
CA ALA A 203 -9.49 -9.18 -13.11
C ALA A 203 -8.40 -9.37 -14.17
N ASP A 204 -8.76 -9.38 -15.46
CA ASP A 204 -7.82 -9.43 -16.59
C ASP A 204 -6.85 -10.65 -16.50
N ASP A 205 -7.32 -11.81 -16.03
CA ASP A 205 -6.52 -13.01 -15.74
C ASP A 205 -5.35 -12.77 -14.78
N ARG A 206 -5.47 -11.77 -13.91
CA ARG A 206 -4.51 -11.40 -12.88
C ARG A 206 -5.15 -11.40 -11.50
N SER A 207 -4.32 -11.66 -10.50
CA SER A 207 -4.75 -11.64 -9.11
C SER A 207 -3.78 -10.85 -8.23
N VAL A 208 -4.35 -10.02 -7.34
CA VAL A 208 -3.61 -9.22 -6.36
C VAL A 208 -4.20 -9.47 -4.99
N VAL A 209 -3.34 -9.68 -4.00
CA VAL A 209 -3.75 -9.72 -2.60
C VAL A 209 -3.22 -8.48 -1.90
N TYR A 210 -4.11 -7.71 -1.29
CA TYR A 210 -3.79 -6.61 -0.38
C TYR A 210 -3.97 -7.09 1.05
N THR A 211 -2.87 -7.23 1.79
CA THR A 211 -2.84 -7.76 3.15
C THR A 211 -1.95 -6.87 4.01
N THR A 212 -2.51 -5.72 4.42
CA THR A 212 -1.89 -4.76 5.35
C THR A 212 -2.39 -5.03 6.76
N ASP A 213 -1.64 -4.60 7.77
CA ASP A 213 -2.02 -4.61 9.17
C ASP A 213 -2.57 -5.97 9.60
N SER A 214 -1.68 -6.94 9.61
CA SER A 214 -1.99 -8.31 9.99
C SER A 214 -0.83 -8.96 10.72
N GLU A 215 -1.10 -9.49 11.89
CA GLU A 215 -0.24 -10.43 12.57
C GLU A 215 -0.53 -11.85 12.10
N HIS A 216 0.51 -12.63 11.84
CA HIS A 216 0.37 -14.02 11.38
C HIS A 216 1.01 -14.95 12.40
N LYS A 217 0.16 -15.66 13.15
CA LYS A 217 0.60 -16.66 14.15
C LYS A 217 0.69 -18.04 13.49
N LEU A 218 1.77 -18.25 12.74
CA LEU A 218 1.93 -19.47 11.93
C LEU A 218 2.06 -20.75 12.76
N GLU A 219 2.34 -20.64 14.05
CA GLU A 219 2.31 -21.73 15.02
C GLU A 219 0.90 -22.21 15.39
N GLU A 220 -0.13 -21.40 15.13
CA GLU A 220 -1.51 -21.80 15.34
C GLU A 220 -1.98 -22.71 14.21
N ALA A 221 -2.64 -23.84 14.57
CA ALA A 221 -3.06 -24.83 13.60
C ALA A 221 -4.06 -24.27 12.58
N GLY A 222 -3.74 -24.38 11.29
CA GLY A 222 -4.58 -23.94 10.17
C GLY A 222 -4.38 -22.49 9.73
N GLU A 223 -3.62 -21.68 10.46
CA GLU A 223 -3.39 -20.28 10.05
C GLU A 223 -2.50 -20.19 8.81
N SER A 224 -1.42 -20.97 8.74
CA SER A 224 -0.57 -21.00 7.55
C SER A 224 -1.34 -21.43 6.30
N GLU A 225 -2.17 -22.47 6.40
CA GLU A 225 -2.99 -22.98 5.30
C GLU A 225 -4.05 -21.98 4.86
N LYS A 226 -4.67 -21.27 5.81
CA LYS A 226 -5.68 -20.21 5.55
C LYS A 226 -5.06 -19.09 4.70
N TYR A 227 -3.90 -18.57 5.11
CA TYR A 227 -3.23 -17.50 4.37
C TYR A 227 -2.62 -18.00 3.06
N ALA A 228 -2.01 -19.20 3.02
CA ALA A 228 -1.53 -19.80 1.79
C ALA A 228 -2.65 -20.01 0.76
N PHE A 229 -3.84 -20.41 1.22
CA PHE A 229 -5.01 -20.50 0.35
C PHE A 229 -5.43 -19.14 -0.19
N PHE A 230 -5.45 -18.10 0.64
CA PHE A 230 -5.84 -16.75 0.26
C PHE A 230 -4.84 -16.11 -0.72
N PHE A 231 -3.54 -16.40 -0.57
CA PHE A 231 -2.47 -15.90 -1.44
C PHE A 231 -2.24 -16.79 -2.68
N ARG A 232 -2.90 -17.95 -2.77
CA ARG A 232 -2.64 -18.96 -3.80
C ARG A 232 -2.49 -18.36 -5.19
N ASP A 233 -1.35 -18.65 -5.84
CA ASP A 233 -1.01 -18.30 -7.22
C ASP A 233 -1.16 -16.79 -7.53
N ALA A 234 -1.11 -15.92 -6.51
CA ALA A 234 -1.26 -14.48 -6.71
C ALA A 234 -0.13 -13.93 -7.58
N ASP A 235 -0.49 -13.07 -8.55
CA ASP A 235 0.51 -12.35 -9.34
C ASP A 235 1.27 -11.33 -8.49
N LEU A 236 0.62 -10.79 -7.43
CA LEU A 236 1.23 -9.88 -6.47
C LEU A 236 0.56 -10.03 -5.09
N VAL A 237 1.37 -10.17 -4.05
CA VAL A 237 0.96 -9.99 -2.65
C VAL A 237 1.56 -8.70 -2.12
N ILE A 238 0.72 -7.76 -1.69
CA ILE A 238 1.11 -6.52 -1.00
C ILE A 238 0.99 -6.82 0.48
N PHE A 239 2.13 -6.94 1.17
CA PHE A 239 2.22 -7.55 2.49
C PHE A 239 2.75 -6.59 3.54
N ASP A 240 2.10 -6.58 4.71
CA ASP A 240 2.59 -5.88 5.90
C ASP A 240 3.94 -6.47 6.34
N ALA A 241 5.00 -5.74 6.08
CA ALA A 241 6.36 -6.08 6.45
C ALA A 241 6.97 -4.99 7.35
N MET A 242 6.18 -4.51 8.32
CA MET A 242 6.58 -3.44 9.21
C MET A 242 7.82 -3.83 10.03
N TYR A 243 7.92 -5.09 10.44
CA TYR A 243 8.97 -5.57 11.33
C TYR A 243 10.05 -6.36 10.60
N SER A 244 11.30 -6.20 11.05
CA SER A 244 12.35 -7.16 10.78
C SER A 244 12.15 -8.41 11.66
N LEU A 245 12.83 -9.52 11.32
CA LEU A 245 12.80 -10.72 12.17
C LEU A 245 13.21 -10.40 13.64
N ALA A 246 14.20 -9.54 13.83
CA ALA A 246 14.67 -9.17 15.17
C ALA A 246 13.59 -8.41 15.95
N ASP A 247 12.81 -7.55 15.29
CA ASP A 247 11.69 -6.83 15.90
C ASP A 247 10.53 -7.76 16.25
N ALA A 248 10.21 -8.70 15.36
CA ALA A 248 9.07 -9.62 15.51
C ALA A 248 9.24 -10.58 16.72
N ILE A 249 10.48 -11.01 17.01
CA ILE A 249 10.77 -11.88 18.16
C ILE A 249 11.07 -11.13 19.47
N SER A 250 11.09 -9.80 19.49
CA SER A 250 11.49 -9.03 20.65
C SER A 250 10.31 -8.41 21.40
N VAL A 251 10.13 -7.11 21.29
CA VAL A 251 9.21 -6.32 22.11
C VAL A 251 7.89 -6.04 21.40
N LYS A 252 7.80 -6.35 20.10
CA LYS A 252 6.67 -5.98 19.22
C LYS A 252 5.72 -7.15 18.90
N ALA A 253 5.89 -8.30 19.55
CA ALA A 253 4.89 -9.37 19.50
C ALA A 253 3.55 -8.86 19.99
N ASP A 254 2.45 -9.31 19.36
CA ASP A 254 1.06 -8.88 19.66
C ASP A 254 0.75 -7.39 19.35
N TRP A 255 1.57 -6.71 18.53
CA TRP A 255 1.27 -5.35 18.06
C TRP A 255 0.45 -5.33 16.77
N GLY A 256 0.09 -6.52 16.25
CA GLY A 256 -0.80 -6.66 15.10
C GLY A 256 -0.16 -6.46 13.74
N HIS A 257 1.17 -6.62 13.64
CA HIS A 257 1.93 -6.51 12.39
C HIS A 257 2.84 -7.72 12.16
N SER A 258 3.23 -7.93 10.91
CA SER A 258 4.07 -9.04 10.49
C SER A 258 5.50 -8.65 10.17
N SER A 259 6.31 -9.67 9.92
CA SER A 259 7.68 -9.53 9.47
C SER A 259 7.83 -9.93 8.01
N ASN A 260 8.88 -9.41 7.38
CA ASN A 260 9.31 -9.79 6.04
C ASN A 260 9.54 -11.31 5.89
N VAL A 261 9.97 -12.00 6.96
CA VAL A 261 10.22 -13.45 6.96
C VAL A 261 8.92 -14.23 6.74
N ILE A 262 7.87 -13.88 7.47
CA ILE A 262 6.54 -14.48 7.34
C ILE A 262 5.98 -14.23 5.94
N GLY A 263 6.19 -13.04 5.38
CA GLY A 263 5.77 -12.72 4.02
C GLY A 263 6.40 -13.63 2.96
N VAL A 264 7.70 -13.94 3.08
CA VAL A 264 8.39 -14.89 2.19
C VAL A 264 7.82 -16.29 2.36
N GLU A 265 7.71 -16.77 3.59
CA GLU A 265 7.23 -18.13 3.89
C GLU A 265 5.82 -18.37 3.34
N LEU A 266 4.89 -17.47 3.61
CA LEU A 266 3.52 -17.57 3.11
C LEU A 266 3.42 -17.47 1.59
N CYS A 267 4.19 -16.57 0.96
CA CYS A 267 4.19 -16.43 -0.49
C CYS A 267 4.80 -17.64 -1.20
N GLN A 268 5.88 -18.23 -0.67
CA GLN A 268 6.46 -19.45 -1.20
C GLN A 268 5.49 -20.64 -1.06
N LEU A 269 4.87 -20.80 0.11
CA LEU A 269 3.85 -21.84 0.35
C LEU A 269 2.64 -21.69 -0.58
N ALA A 270 2.25 -20.47 -0.90
CA ALA A 270 1.12 -20.16 -1.76
C ALA A 270 1.43 -20.21 -3.27
N GLY A 271 2.69 -20.30 -3.68
CA GLY A 271 3.09 -20.17 -5.08
C GLY A 271 2.87 -18.76 -5.65
N ALA A 272 2.90 -17.73 -4.83
CA ALA A 272 2.78 -16.35 -5.26
C ALA A 272 3.99 -15.93 -6.11
N LYS A 273 3.78 -15.07 -7.12
CA LYS A 273 4.85 -14.70 -8.06
C LYS A 273 5.67 -13.51 -7.59
N ARG A 274 5.03 -12.55 -6.91
CA ARG A 274 5.67 -11.33 -6.43
C ARG A 274 5.22 -10.98 -5.02
N LEU A 275 6.16 -10.44 -4.23
CA LEU A 275 5.95 -9.94 -2.88
C LEU A 275 6.36 -8.46 -2.83
N ALA A 276 5.41 -7.57 -2.52
CA ALA A 276 5.69 -6.18 -2.19
C ALA A 276 5.76 -6.02 -0.67
N LEU A 277 6.94 -5.68 -0.14
CA LEU A 277 7.07 -5.25 1.24
C LEU A 277 6.40 -3.89 1.39
N TYR A 278 5.42 -3.81 2.25
CA TYR A 278 4.53 -2.67 2.41
C TYR A 278 4.39 -2.28 3.88
N HIS A 279 3.74 -1.17 4.18
CA HIS A 279 3.46 -0.69 5.53
C HIS A 279 4.74 -0.48 6.36
N HIS A 280 5.73 0.23 5.77
CA HIS A 280 7.04 0.42 6.39
C HIS A 280 6.96 1.14 7.72
N GLU A 281 7.66 0.61 8.73
CA GLU A 281 7.80 1.21 10.08
C GLU A 281 8.26 2.68 9.97
N PRO A 282 7.55 3.62 10.59
CA PRO A 282 7.91 5.05 10.56
C PRO A 282 9.32 5.37 11.06
N ALA A 283 9.84 4.57 11.99
CA ALA A 283 11.20 4.72 12.51
C ALA A 283 12.30 4.30 11.53
N ASN A 284 11.95 3.54 10.47
CA ASN A 284 12.90 3.10 9.46
C ASN A 284 13.17 4.20 8.43
N ASP A 285 14.42 4.66 8.36
CA ASP A 285 14.87 5.49 7.25
C ASP A 285 14.99 4.67 5.94
N ASP A 286 15.24 5.35 4.82
CA ASP A 286 15.34 4.66 3.53
C ASP A 286 16.49 3.65 3.45
N GLN A 287 17.54 3.81 4.26
CA GLN A 287 18.63 2.82 4.32
C GLN A 287 18.19 1.57 5.09
N ALA A 288 17.40 1.74 6.15
CA ALA A 288 16.84 0.62 6.90
C ALA A 288 15.86 -0.19 6.03
N VAL A 289 14.97 0.45 5.30
CA VAL A 289 14.06 -0.24 4.36
C VAL A 289 14.83 -0.97 3.26
N ALA A 290 15.89 -0.35 2.70
CA ALA A 290 16.74 -1.00 1.70
C ALA A 290 17.44 -2.24 2.27
N ARG A 291 17.96 -2.19 3.51
CA ARG A 291 18.55 -3.38 4.17
C ARG A 291 17.54 -4.50 4.38
N ILE A 292 16.34 -4.17 4.86
CA ILE A 292 15.25 -5.17 5.03
C ILE A 292 14.94 -5.84 3.68
N LEU A 293 14.89 -5.08 2.58
CA LEU A 293 14.67 -5.64 1.25
C LEU A 293 15.79 -6.61 0.85
N GLU A 294 17.05 -6.25 1.05
CA GLU A 294 18.20 -7.11 0.73
C GLU A 294 18.21 -8.39 1.57
N GLU A 295 17.95 -8.27 2.87
CA GLU A 295 17.83 -9.41 3.79
C GLU A 295 16.68 -10.34 3.39
N THR A 296 15.54 -9.77 2.97
CA THR A 296 14.38 -10.52 2.51
C THR A 296 14.67 -11.30 1.23
N ARG A 297 15.33 -10.67 0.27
CA ARG A 297 15.76 -11.34 -0.97
C ARG A 297 16.74 -12.46 -0.69
N ARG A 298 17.69 -12.21 0.24
CA ARG A 298 18.64 -13.24 0.64
C ARG A 298 17.96 -14.42 1.33
N LEU A 299 16.97 -14.17 2.18
CA LEU A 299 16.17 -15.22 2.80
C LEU A 299 15.46 -16.05 1.74
N GLU A 300 14.79 -15.42 0.80
CA GLU A 300 14.09 -16.10 -0.30
C GLU A 300 15.04 -17.01 -1.10
N GLU A 301 16.22 -16.53 -1.47
CA GLU A 301 17.24 -17.34 -2.15
C GLU A 301 17.64 -18.58 -1.36
N LEU A 302 17.70 -18.48 -0.02
CA LEU A 302 18.11 -19.57 0.86
C LEU A 302 17.01 -20.59 1.13
N THR A 303 15.74 -20.16 1.10
CA THR A 303 14.57 -20.98 1.45
C THR A 303 13.78 -21.46 0.23
N ARG A 304 14.13 -21.01 -0.97
CA ARG A 304 13.44 -21.35 -2.21
C ARG A 304 13.49 -22.85 -2.51
N GLU A 305 12.32 -23.46 -2.63
CA GLU A 305 12.16 -24.86 -3.07
C GLU A 305 11.52 -24.99 -4.46
N GLY A 306 10.94 -23.89 -5.00
CA GLY A 306 10.21 -23.84 -6.28
C GLY A 306 10.66 -22.71 -7.18
N ASP A 307 9.68 -22.07 -7.82
CA ASP A 307 9.90 -20.86 -8.64
C ASP A 307 10.36 -19.69 -7.79
N ALA A 308 11.14 -18.79 -8.38
CA ALA A 308 11.64 -17.62 -7.69
C ALA A 308 10.50 -16.64 -7.37
N LEU A 309 10.43 -16.20 -6.11
CA LEU A 309 9.55 -15.12 -5.68
C LEU A 309 10.24 -13.78 -5.93
N GLU A 310 9.68 -12.95 -6.83
CA GLU A 310 10.18 -11.59 -7.05
C GLU A 310 9.84 -10.70 -5.86
N ILE A 311 10.84 -10.11 -5.20
CA ILE A 311 10.63 -9.27 -4.01
C ILE A 311 11.09 -7.84 -4.26
N PHE A 312 10.22 -6.89 -3.91
CA PHE A 312 10.54 -5.47 -3.92
C PHE A 312 9.92 -4.76 -2.71
N ALA A 313 10.51 -3.64 -2.30
CA ALA A 313 9.89 -2.75 -1.32
C ALA A 313 9.05 -1.71 -2.05
N ALA A 314 7.80 -1.56 -1.63
CA ALA A 314 6.92 -0.56 -2.19
C ALA A 314 7.40 0.87 -1.82
N TYR A 315 7.15 1.83 -2.70
CA TYR A 315 7.43 3.24 -2.44
C TYR A 315 6.37 4.14 -3.08
N ASP A 316 6.22 5.35 -2.54
CA ASP A 316 5.25 6.32 -3.07
C ASP A 316 5.57 6.64 -4.54
N GLY A 317 4.60 6.44 -5.41
CA GLY A 317 4.74 6.64 -6.86
C GLY A 317 5.20 5.40 -7.64
N LEU A 318 5.46 4.26 -6.99
CA LEU A 318 5.76 3.01 -7.70
C LEU A 318 4.55 2.53 -8.50
N GLU A 319 4.80 2.16 -9.75
CA GLU A 319 3.82 1.49 -10.62
C GLU A 319 4.34 0.08 -10.98
N VAL A 320 3.46 -0.92 -10.83
CA VAL A 320 3.76 -2.32 -11.13
C VAL A 320 2.74 -2.85 -12.14
N GLU A 321 3.21 -3.28 -13.29
CA GLU A 321 2.40 -3.99 -14.30
C GLU A 321 2.40 -5.50 -14.00
N LEU A 322 1.21 -6.12 -14.06
CA LEU A 322 1.04 -7.56 -13.80
C LEU A 322 0.80 -8.36 -15.07
#